data_de172d3973aec2ed5796b9e91e5729c0
#
_entry.id   de172d3973aec2ed5796b9e91e5729c0
#
_cell.length_a   1.000
_cell.length_b   1.000
_cell.length_c   1.000
_cell.angle_alpha   90.00
_cell.angle_beta   90.00
_cell.angle_gamma   90.00
#
_symmetry.space_group_name_H-M   'P 1'
#
loop_
_entity.id
_entity.type
_entity.pdbx_description
1 polymer ?
#
loop_
_entity_poly.entity_id
_entity_poly.type
_entity_poly.pdbx_seq_one_letter_code
_entity_poly.pdbx_strand_id
1 'polypeptide(L)'
;MDPLQIAKMVEEKFSGQVLATISHAGQVGVSVKKDMIKEICLFLRDEPSVRMDHLADLTAVDYSQYPGDTGPRFEVVYNMISTVHHHRIRLKVRVPEDDPRIETVSTIWQTANWHERETWDLMGIKFDGHPDLRRILMPEDWEGHPLRKEYPLKGY
;
A
#
# COMPACT_ATOMS: atom_id res chain seq x y z
N MET A 1 7.05 2.21 -21.37
CA MET A 1 7.75 3.21 -20.52
C MET A 1 8.50 2.47 -19.44
N ASP A 2 9.71 2.90 -19.13
CA ASP A 2 10.50 2.34 -18.06
C ASP A 2 9.86 2.71 -16.68
N PRO A 3 9.73 1.78 -15.73
CA PRO A 3 9.22 2.10 -14.40
C PRO A 3 9.95 3.22 -13.67
N LEU A 4 11.25 3.41 -13.92
CA LEU A 4 12.00 4.56 -13.38
C LEU A 4 11.49 5.90 -13.91
N GLN A 5 11.03 5.93 -15.17
CA GLN A 5 10.42 7.13 -15.74
C GLN A 5 9.06 7.42 -15.09
N ILE A 6 8.31 6.39 -14.77
CA ILE A 6 7.04 6.52 -14.04
C ILE A 6 7.30 7.10 -12.64
N ALA A 7 8.29 6.57 -11.93
CA ALA A 7 8.69 7.09 -10.62
C ALA A 7 9.06 8.58 -10.69
N LYS A 8 9.79 8.97 -11.72
CA LYS A 8 10.16 10.37 -11.94
C LYS A 8 8.95 11.26 -12.21
N MET A 9 7.97 10.77 -12.96
CA MET A 9 6.72 11.50 -13.20
C MET A 9 5.96 11.74 -11.90
N VAL A 10 5.91 10.74 -11.03
CA VAL A 10 5.27 10.87 -9.71
C VAL A 10 6.02 11.92 -8.87
N GLU A 11 7.33 11.88 -8.86
CA GLU A 11 8.15 12.82 -8.11
C GLU A 11 7.94 14.26 -8.59
N GLU A 12 7.87 14.48 -9.89
CA GLU A 12 7.65 15.80 -10.49
C GLU A 12 6.24 16.33 -10.20
N LYS A 13 5.22 15.47 -10.33
CA LYS A 13 3.83 15.87 -10.13
C LYS A 13 3.47 16.07 -8.67
N PHE A 14 4.00 15.24 -7.79
CA PHE A 14 3.72 15.26 -6.34
C PHE A 14 4.99 15.64 -5.57
N SER A 15 5.55 16.79 -5.92
CA SER A 15 6.76 17.30 -5.28
C SER A 15 6.62 17.38 -3.76
N GLY A 16 7.60 16.83 -3.06
CA GLY A 16 7.59 16.77 -1.59
C GLY A 16 6.87 15.55 -1.00
N GLN A 17 6.17 14.76 -1.82
CA GLN A 17 5.50 13.54 -1.34
C GLN A 17 6.37 12.29 -1.51
N VAL A 18 7.29 12.29 -2.45
CA VAL A 18 8.18 11.15 -2.71
C VAL A 18 9.37 11.20 -1.75
N LEU A 19 9.56 10.14 -0.98
CA LEU A 19 10.64 10.01 0.00
C LEU A 19 11.86 9.31 -0.58
N ALA A 20 11.65 8.29 -1.40
CA ALA A 20 12.73 7.52 -2.03
C ALA A 20 12.22 6.74 -3.22
N THR A 21 13.10 6.46 -4.17
CA THR A 21 12.84 5.54 -5.27
C THR A 21 13.94 4.47 -5.24
N ILE A 22 13.52 3.20 -5.22
CA ILE A 22 14.43 2.06 -5.12
C ILE A 22 14.21 1.16 -6.33
N SER A 23 15.31 0.83 -7.02
CA SER A 23 15.30 -0.15 -8.10
C SER A 23 16.14 -1.35 -7.67
N HIS A 24 15.53 -2.55 -7.66
CA HIS A 24 16.21 -3.77 -7.29
C HIS A 24 15.69 -4.92 -8.13
N ALA A 25 16.58 -5.67 -8.76
CA ALA A 25 16.26 -6.85 -9.58
C ALA A 25 15.19 -6.55 -10.66
N GLY A 26 15.25 -5.36 -11.27
CA GLY A 26 14.30 -4.96 -12.31
C GLY A 26 12.96 -4.45 -11.79
N GLN A 27 12.76 -4.42 -10.47
CA GLN A 27 11.55 -3.90 -9.83
C GLN A 27 11.80 -2.51 -9.27
N VAL A 28 10.85 -1.60 -9.51
CA VAL A 28 10.92 -0.23 -9.00
C VAL A 28 9.88 -0.03 -7.92
N GLY A 29 10.33 0.44 -6.76
CA GLY A 29 9.48 0.82 -5.64
C GLY A 29 9.65 2.30 -5.34
N VAL A 30 8.54 2.99 -5.13
CA VAL A 30 8.52 4.41 -4.77
C VAL A 30 7.92 4.56 -3.37
N SER A 31 8.71 5.07 -2.44
CA SER A 31 8.23 5.37 -1.09
C SER A 31 7.64 6.77 -1.08
N VAL A 32 6.37 6.89 -0.71
CA VAL A 32 5.64 8.16 -0.68
C VAL A 32 5.00 8.37 0.69
N LYS A 33 4.69 9.62 1.00
CA LYS A 33 3.91 9.97 2.19
C LYS A 33 2.46 9.54 2.01
N LYS A 34 1.77 9.21 3.10
CA LYS A 34 0.38 8.75 3.04
C LYS A 34 -0.63 9.83 2.68
N ASP A 35 -0.26 11.11 2.82
CA ASP A 35 -1.20 12.23 2.76
C ASP A 35 -1.91 12.36 1.41
N MET A 36 -1.25 11.99 0.32
CA MET A 36 -1.78 12.10 -1.04
C MET A 36 -1.85 10.76 -1.76
N ILE A 37 -1.98 9.67 -1.02
CA ILE A 37 -1.98 8.33 -1.63
C ILE A 37 -3.08 8.15 -2.68
N LYS A 38 -4.28 8.67 -2.39
CA LYS A 38 -5.40 8.55 -3.33
C LYS A 38 -5.14 9.32 -4.63
N GLU A 39 -4.65 10.55 -4.51
CA GLU A 39 -4.33 11.40 -5.66
C GLU A 39 -3.20 10.79 -6.51
N ILE A 40 -2.18 10.24 -5.86
CA ILE A 40 -1.08 9.55 -6.54
C ILE A 40 -1.60 8.32 -7.30
N CYS A 41 -2.44 7.52 -6.65
CA CYS A 41 -3.04 6.34 -7.29
C CYS A 41 -3.97 6.71 -8.46
N LEU A 42 -4.75 7.78 -8.32
CA LEU A 42 -5.59 8.28 -9.41
C LEU A 42 -4.74 8.72 -10.61
N PHE A 43 -3.66 9.44 -10.36
CA PHE A 43 -2.73 9.83 -11.42
C PHE A 43 -2.16 8.62 -12.15
N LEU A 44 -1.69 7.62 -11.40
CA LEU A 44 -1.09 6.41 -11.98
C LEU A 44 -2.11 5.61 -12.80
N ARG A 45 -3.37 5.59 -12.38
CA ARG A 45 -4.42 4.92 -13.15
C ARG A 45 -4.80 5.69 -14.42
N ASP A 46 -4.92 7.02 -14.32
CA ASP A 46 -5.55 7.85 -15.36
C ASP A 46 -4.57 8.43 -16.37
N GLU A 47 -3.27 8.59 -16.03
CA GLU A 47 -2.27 9.08 -16.97
C GLU A 47 -2.15 8.12 -18.16
N PRO A 48 -2.45 8.58 -19.41
CA PRO A 48 -2.50 7.67 -20.58
C PRO A 48 -1.21 6.92 -20.86
N SER A 49 -0.06 7.50 -20.57
CA SER A 49 1.23 6.85 -20.78
C SER A 49 1.61 5.85 -19.71
N VAL A 50 0.92 5.87 -18.56
CA VAL A 50 1.17 5.00 -17.41
C VAL A 50 0.09 3.93 -17.28
N ARG A 51 -1.16 4.34 -17.18
CA ARG A 51 -2.38 3.49 -17.11
C ARG A 51 -2.23 2.26 -16.24
N MET A 52 -2.01 2.46 -14.95
CA MET A 52 -2.05 1.38 -13.98
C MET A 52 -3.51 0.96 -13.76
N ASP A 53 -4.03 0.14 -14.67
CA ASP A 53 -5.43 -0.30 -14.69
C ASP A 53 -5.71 -1.47 -13.76
N HIS A 54 -4.69 -2.08 -13.17
CA HIS A 54 -4.84 -3.24 -12.30
C HIS A 54 -3.99 -3.11 -11.04
N LEU A 55 -4.65 -3.20 -9.88
CA LEU A 55 -3.97 -3.38 -8.59
C LEU A 55 -3.82 -4.89 -8.36
N ALA A 56 -2.61 -5.38 -8.58
CA ALA A 56 -2.33 -6.81 -8.46
C ALA A 56 -2.37 -7.28 -7.00
N ASP A 57 -1.89 -6.42 -6.08
CA ASP A 57 -1.85 -6.75 -4.67
C ASP A 57 -1.73 -5.47 -3.82
N LEU A 58 -2.32 -5.52 -2.63
CA LEU A 58 -2.15 -4.52 -1.59
C LEU A 58 -1.96 -5.28 -0.29
N THR A 59 -0.83 -5.07 0.36
CA THR A 59 -0.47 -5.75 1.59
C THR A 59 0.27 -4.81 2.54
N ALA A 60 0.66 -5.31 3.69
CA ALA A 60 1.40 -4.50 4.65
C ALA A 60 2.52 -5.32 5.30
N VAL A 61 3.54 -4.59 5.73
CA VAL A 61 4.69 -5.14 6.45
C VAL A 61 4.77 -4.49 7.82
N ASP A 62 5.07 -5.28 8.84
CA ASP A 62 5.32 -4.81 10.20
C ASP A 62 6.83 -4.77 10.43
N TYR A 63 7.38 -3.55 10.55
CA TYR A 63 8.81 -3.35 10.77
C TYR A 63 9.21 -3.26 12.23
N SER A 64 8.31 -3.52 13.19
CA SER A 64 8.59 -3.36 14.61
C SER A 64 9.77 -4.19 15.12
N GLN A 65 10.07 -5.31 14.47
CA GLN A 65 11.19 -6.19 14.81
C GLN A 65 12.30 -6.20 13.75
N TYR A 66 12.24 -5.30 12.77
CA TYR A 66 13.25 -5.24 11.73
C TYR A 66 14.49 -4.46 12.23
N PRO A 67 15.68 -5.08 12.26
CA PRO A 67 16.87 -4.44 12.81
C PRO A 67 17.25 -3.15 12.06
N GLY A 68 17.51 -2.08 12.82
CA GLY A 68 17.94 -0.80 12.26
C GLY A 68 16.82 0.07 11.68
N ASP A 69 15.59 -0.38 11.65
CA ASP A 69 14.47 0.44 11.18
C ASP A 69 14.02 1.38 12.29
N THR A 70 14.00 2.68 11.99
CA THR A 70 13.57 3.74 12.91
C THR A 70 12.34 4.50 12.40
N GLY A 71 11.80 4.11 11.25
CA GLY A 71 10.62 4.74 10.65
C GLY A 71 9.31 4.30 11.30
N PRO A 72 8.17 4.80 10.80
CA PRO A 72 6.86 4.35 11.23
C PRO A 72 6.72 2.83 11.11
N ARG A 73 5.96 2.23 12.04
CA ARG A 73 5.94 0.77 12.22
C ARG A 73 5.49 -0.02 10.98
N PHE A 74 4.39 0.41 10.36
CA PHE A 74 3.81 -0.35 9.25
C PHE A 74 4.16 0.25 7.90
N GLU A 75 4.20 -0.59 6.87
CA GLU A 75 4.33 -0.13 5.49
C GLU A 75 3.27 -0.82 4.65
N VAL A 76 2.41 -0.03 4.01
CA VAL A 76 1.44 -0.54 3.05
C VAL A 76 2.10 -0.55 1.68
N VAL A 77 2.02 -1.69 0.99
CA VAL A 77 2.66 -1.91 -0.31
C VAL A 77 1.59 -2.14 -1.36
N TYR A 78 1.62 -1.32 -2.42
CA TYR A 78 0.70 -1.38 -3.55
C TYR A 78 1.46 -1.86 -4.77
N ASN A 79 1.11 -3.04 -5.28
CA ASN A 79 1.68 -3.57 -6.52
C ASN A 79 0.72 -3.30 -7.68
N MET A 80 1.12 -2.46 -8.61
CA MET A 80 0.29 -2.02 -9.73
C MET A 80 0.85 -2.48 -11.05
N ILE A 81 -0.04 -2.81 -11.98
CA ILE A 81 0.30 -3.29 -13.31
C ILE A 81 -0.53 -2.52 -14.34
N SER A 82 0.09 -2.17 -15.46
CA SER A 82 -0.61 -1.76 -16.65
C SER A 82 -0.72 -2.96 -17.59
N THR A 83 -1.94 -3.41 -17.84
CA THR A 83 -2.19 -4.49 -18.79
C THR A 83 -2.09 -3.99 -20.24
N VAL A 84 -2.20 -2.68 -20.43
CA VAL A 84 -2.08 -2.04 -21.77
C VAL A 84 -0.62 -1.84 -22.15
N HIS A 85 0.19 -1.28 -21.26
CA HIS A 85 1.58 -0.94 -21.54
C HIS A 85 2.59 -1.97 -21.04
N HIS A 86 2.13 -3.02 -20.34
CA HIS A 86 2.95 -4.13 -19.83
C HIS A 86 4.12 -3.68 -18.94
N HIS A 87 3.86 -2.72 -18.06
CA HIS A 87 4.82 -2.31 -17.05
C HIS A 87 4.18 -2.38 -15.65
N ARG A 88 5.02 -2.34 -14.64
CA ARG A 88 4.58 -2.41 -13.24
C ARG A 88 5.39 -1.48 -12.37
N ILE A 89 4.77 -1.04 -11.28
CA ILE A 89 5.43 -0.25 -10.24
C ILE A 89 4.86 -0.63 -8.88
N ARG A 90 5.66 -0.39 -7.85
CA ARG A 90 5.26 -0.61 -6.45
C ARG A 90 5.30 0.72 -5.71
N LEU A 91 4.22 1.04 -5.01
CA LEU A 91 4.21 2.14 -4.04
C LEU A 91 4.37 1.57 -2.63
N LYS A 92 5.13 2.27 -1.80
CA LYS A 92 5.35 1.92 -0.40
C LYS A 92 5.03 3.12 0.46
N VAL A 93 4.17 2.92 1.46
CA VAL A 93 3.68 4.01 2.30
C VAL A 93 3.78 3.61 3.76
N ARG A 94 4.55 4.37 4.54
CA ARG A 94 4.67 4.13 5.98
C ARG A 94 3.46 4.69 6.72
N VAL A 95 3.00 3.92 7.70
CA VAL A 95 1.83 4.24 8.53
C VAL A 95 2.22 4.06 10.00
N PRO A 96 1.96 5.05 10.87
CA PRO A 96 2.38 4.98 12.27
C PRO A 96 1.53 4.01 13.09
N GLU A 97 2.12 3.46 14.15
CA GLU A 97 1.46 2.52 15.05
C GLU A 97 0.35 3.18 15.88
N ASP A 98 0.55 4.41 16.32
CA ASP A 98 -0.39 5.12 17.19
C ASP A 98 -1.65 5.59 16.47
N ASP A 99 -1.61 5.73 15.15
CA ASP A 99 -2.76 6.06 14.32
C ASP A 99 -2.63 5.35 12.96
N PRO A 100 -2.86 4.01 12.94
CA PRO A 100 -2.59 3.20 11.74
C PRO A 100 -3.71 3.30 10.73
N ARG A 101 -3.77 4.42 10.01
CA ARG A 101 -4.79 4.65 8.97
C ARG A 101 -4.22 5.27 7.72
N ILE A 102 -4.87 4.99 6.60
CA ILE A 102 -4.54 5.52 5.29
C ILE A 102 -5.83 5.58 4.46
N GLU A 103 -5.92 6.52 3.53
CA GLU A 103 -7.12 6.66 2.72
C GLU A 103 -7.31 5.46 1.78
N THR A 104 -8.56 5.01 1.63
CA THR A 104 -8.89 3.89 0.76
C THR A 104 -8.64 4.20 -0.72
N VAL A 105 -8.24 3.19 -1.47
CA VAL A 105 -8.15 3.24 -2.94
C VAL A 105 -9.17 2.28 -3.59
N SER A 106 -10.16 1.84 -2.82
CA SER A 106 -11.21 0.92 -3.31
C SER A 106 -12.09 1.52 -4.40
N THR A 107 -12.18 2.86 -4.45
CA THR A 107 -12.89 3.57 -5.52
C THR A 107 -12.09 3.66 -6.82
N ILE A 108 -10.79 3.42 -6.75
CA ILE A 108 -9.88 3.45 -7.90
C ILE A 108 -9.80 2.07 -8.55
N TRP A 109 -9.62 1.02 -7.74
CA TRP A 109 -9.58 -0.37 -8.18
C TRP A 109 -10.49 -1.22 -7.30
N GLN A 110 -11.40 -1.97 -7.91
CA GLN A 110 -12.32 -2.83 -7.16
C GLN A 110 -11.62 -3.89 -6.33
N THR A 111 -10.49 -4.43 -6.84
CA THR A 111 -9.73 -5.43 -6.12
C THR A 111 -9.17 -4.91 -4.80
N ALA A 112 -8.98 -3.60 -4.67
CA ALA A 112 -8.50 -2.99 -3.43
C ALA A 112 -9.47 -3.22 -2.27
N ASN A 113 -10.77 -3.32 -2.52
CA ASN A 113 -11.78 -3.54 -1.47
C ASN A 113 -11.41 -4.77 -0.61
N TRP A 114 -11.16 -5.91 -1.24
CA TRP A 114 -10.82 -7.16 -0.55
C TRP A 114 -9.43 -7.12 0.07
N HIS A 115 -8.45 -6.58 -0.64
CA HIS A 115 -7.08 -6.47 -0.14
C HIS A 115 -7.00 -5.53 1.07
N GLU A 116 -7.76 -4.45 1.08
CA GLU A 116 -7.82 -3.53 2.22
C GLU A 116 -8.48 -4.20 3.44
N ARG A 117 -9.55 -4.95 3.22
CA ARG A 117 -10.18 -5.73 4.31
C ARG A 117 -9.22 -6.76 4.90
N GLU A 118 -8.49 -7.48 4.06
CA GLU A 118 -7.49 -8.44 4.51
C GLU A 118 -6.38 -7.76 5.33
N THR A 119 -5.89 -6.62 4.86
CA THR A 119 -4.86 -5.86 5.56
C THR A 119 -5.37 -5.32 6.89
N TRP A 120 -6.60 -4.83 6.93
CA TRP A 120 -7.25 -4.44 8.19
C TRP A 120 -7.36 -5.63 9.14
N ASP A 121 -7.88 -6.74 8.67
CA ASP A 121 -8.12 -7.95 9.46
C ASP A 121 -6.82 -8.48 10.10
N LEU A 122 -5.77 -8.59 9.31
CA LEU A 122 -4.53 -9.25 9.75
C LEU A 122 -3.51 -8.29 10.37
N MET A 123 -3.52 -7.01 10.04
CA MET A 123 -2.53 -6.03 10.49
C MET A 123 -3.12 -4.87 11.29
N GLY A 124 -4.43 -4.66 11.23
CA GLY A 124 -5.09 -3.60 11.98
C GLY A 124 -4.94 -2.20 11.39
N ILE A 125 -4.62 -2.08 10.12
CA ILE A 125 -4.52 -0.79 9.43
C ILE A 125 -5.90 -0.41 8.90
N LYS A 126 -6.40 0.78 9.28
CA LYS A 126 -7.69 1.28 8.83
C LYS A 126 -7.55 1.97 7.48
N PHE A 127 -8.52 1.72 6.61
CA PHE A 127 -8.61 2.37 5.30
C PHE A 127 -9.77 3.36 5.32
N ASP A 128 -9.45 4.64 5.49
CA ASP A 128 -10.45 5.70 5.62
C ASP A 128 -11.28 5.83 4.35
N GLY A 129 -12.60 5.84 4.50
CA GLY A 129 -13.53 5.92 3.38
C GLY A 129 -13.88 4.58 2.73
N HIS A 130 -13.35 3.47 3.26
CA HIS A 130 -13.72 2.14 2.77
C HIS A 130 -15.21 1.89 2.98
N PRO A 131 -15.94 1.34 1.97
CA PRO A 131 -17.39 1.18 2.06
C PRO A 131 -17.85 0.14 3.08
N ASP A 132 -17.00 -0.85 3.41
CA ASP A 132 -17.39 -1.96 4.28
C ASP A 132 -16.14 -2.61 4.89
N LEU A 133 -15.45 -1.86 5.78
CA LEU A 133 -14.21 -2.32 6.39
C LEU A 133 -14.49 -3.24 7.57
N ARG A 134 -14.51 -4.53 7.30
CA ARG A 134 -14.71 -5.59 8.31
C ARG A 134 -13.80 -6.77 8.00
N ARG A 135 -13.69 -7.68 8.96
CA ARG A 135 -12.84 -8.86 8.82
C ARG A 135 -13.28 -9.73 7.64
N ILE A 136 -12.32 -10.42 7.03
CA ILE A 136 -12.55 -11.29 5.88
C ILE A 136 -12.01 -12.71 6.12
N LEU A 137 -10.82 -12.86 6.70
CA LEU A 137 -10.20 -14.16 6.97
C LEU A 137 -10.49 -14.64 8.38
N MET A 138 -10.56 -13.72 9.35
CA MET A 138 -10.84 -14.06 10.74
C MET A 138 -12.33 -13.82 11.03
N PRO A 139 -12.90 -14.52 12.04
CA PRO A 139 -14.26 -14.24 12.52
C PRO A 139 -14.39 -12.79 12.99
N GLU A 140 -15.57 -12.21 12.85
CA GLU A 140 -15.82 -10.81 13.23
C GLU A 140 -15.54 -10.52 14.70
N ASP A 141 -15.74 -11.50 15.56
CA ASP A 141 -15.48 -11.42 16.99
C ASP A 141 -14.04 -11.75 17.40
N TRP A 142 -13.16 -12.04 16.42
CA TRP A 142 -11.76 -12.35 16.71
C TRP A 142 -11.04 -11.14 17.26
N GLU A 143 -10.27 -11.34 18.34
CA GLU A 143 -9.45 -10.31 18.95
C GLU A 143 -8.01 -10.35 18.43
N GLY A 144 -7.46 -9.18 18.13
CA GLY A 144 -6.09 -9.03 17.65
C GLY A 144 -5.95 -9.13 16.14
N HIS A 145 -4.72 -8.94 15.68
CA HIS A 145 -4.35 -8.90 14.27
C HIS A 145 -3.19 -9.88 14.03
N PRO A 146 -3.48 -11.07 13.45
CA PRO A 146 -2.55 -12.21 13.46
C PRO A 146 -1.21 -11.99 12.77
N LEU A 147 -1.08 -11.06 11.84
CA LEU A 147 0.19 -10.81 11.16
C LEU A 147 1.07 -9.77 11.85
N ARG A 148 0.61 -9.15 12.94
CA ARG A 148 1.48 -8.30 13.76
C ARG A 148 2.54 -9.13 14.47
N LYS A 149 3.73 -8.57 14.63
CA LYS A 149 4.89 -9.30 15.18
C LYS A 149 4.71 -9.71 16.64
N GLU A 150 3.93 -8.97 17.43
CA GLU A 150 3.64 -9.32 18.83
C GLU A 150 2.54 -10.37 18.99
N TYR A 151 1.84 -10.72 17.89
CA TYR A 151 0.78 -11.74 17.99
C TYR A 151 1.39 -13.11 18.24
N PRO A 152 0.90 -13.88 19.27
CA PRO A 152 1.44 -15.19 19.59
C PRO A 152 1.25 -16.19 18.44
N LEU A 153 2.27 -17.02 18.17
CA LEU A 153 2.21 -18.04 17.12
C LEU A 153 1.07 -19.04 17.34
N LYS A 154 0.71 -19.31 18.61
CA LYS A 154 -0.37 -20.26 18.97
C LYS A 154 -1.72 -19.58 19.19
N GLY A 155 -1.80 -18.26 18.97
CA GLY A 155 -2.99 -17.48 19.26
C GLY A 155 -3.11 -17.14 20.77
N TYR A 156 -4.18 -16.49 21.12
CA TYR A 156 -4.46 -16.07 22.50
C TYR A 156 -5.13 -17.17 23.31
#